data_cccdcf9081329e98b35e143690a17545
#
_entry.id   cccdcf9081329e98b35e143690a17545
#
_cell.length_a   1.000
_cell.length_b   1.000
_cell.length_c   1.000
_cell.angle_alpha   90.00
_cell.angle_beta   90.00
_cell.angle_gamma   90.00
#
_symmetry.space_group_name_H-M   'P 1'
#
loop_
_entity.id
_entity.type
_entity.pdbx_description
1 polymer ?
#
loop_
_entity_poly.entity_id
_entity_poly.type
_entity_poly.pdbx_seq_one_letter_code
_entity_poly.pdbx_strand_id
1 'polypeptide(L)'
;NTVLFTSDSRADISGNFEYVYNEMLRQNLDEKYKIHCLFKSNISARRNFIDKFKFPYLLGKADYIFVDDFHPLLYTVNFRKSQEIIQVWHAVGAFKTVGYSRAGKKGGPFFNSVNHRNYTKAFVSSETDIPFYGEAFGIKEQNIIPTGVPRTDTLFDKNYEQQIVREMEEVLPIIKGKKVVLFAPTFRGNGHHTAHYPFFKIDFARFARYCRENNAVVLFKMHPFVKNRLRIPREYEQYFVDVSDMREVNDILFITDILISDYSSLVYEFAVFKRPMLFYAFDLEDYITSRDFYEPYETFVPGKIVQSFDNLITSLDNEDYELEKVEPFLDKHFKYQDGRSSERLVRHLFGS
;
A
#
# COMPACT_ATOMS: atom_id res chain seq x y z
N ASN A 1 2.51 19.42 25.74
CA ASN A 1 3.06 18.60 24.68
C ASN A 1 2.08 18.54 23.50
N THR A 2 2.58 18.64 22.27
CA THR A 2 1.75 18.76 21.07
C THR A 2 2.16 17.71 20.05
N VAL A 3 1.17 17.03 19.45
CA VAL A 3 1.33 16.07 18.35
C VAL A 3 0.62 16.64 17.12
N LEU A 4 1.29 16.59 15.97
CA LEU A 4 0.75 17.00 14.69
C LEU A 4 0.78 15.84 13.71
N PHE A 5 -0.38 15.49 13.15
CA PHE A 5 -0.50 14.64 11.96
C PHE A 5 -0.66 15.53 10.74
N THR A 6 0.21 15.40 9.77
CA THR A 6 0.16 16.21 8.54
C THR A 6 0.50 15.40 7.30
N SER A 7 -0.25 15.64 6.23
CA SER A 7 -0.03 14.99 4.93
C SER A 7 -0.45 15.92 3.80
N ASP A 8 0.29 15.86 2.71
CA ASP A 8 -0.05 16.51 1.44
C ASP A 8 -0.67 15.55 0.43
N SER A 9 -1.10 14.37 0.90
CA SER A 9 -1.66 13.29 0.06
C SER A 9 -3.02 12.76 0.56
N ARG A 10 -3.59 13.36 1.61
CA ARG A 10 -4.87 12.95 2.22
C ARG A 10 -5.68 14.14 2.67
N ALA A 11 -7.00 14.01 2.55
CA ALA A 11 -7.94 15.03 3.02
C ALA A 11 -8.33 14.86 4.50
N ASP A 12 -8.17 13.66 5.04
CA ASP A 12 -8.62 13.27 6.37
C ASP A 12 -7.63 12.35 7.06
N ILE A 13 -7.91 12.03 8.34
CA ILE A 13 -7.13 11.04 9.07
C ILE A 13 -7.53 9.64 8.62
N SER A 14 -6.62 8.97 7.92
CA SER A 14 -6.82 7.65 7.31
C SER A 14 -5.49 6.91 7.17
N GLY A 15 -5.54 5.66 6.70
CA GLY A 15 -4.34 4.83 6.57
C GLY A 15 -3.60 4.65 7.90
N ASN A 16 -2.28 4.70 7.88
CA ASN A 16 -1.47 4.52 9.09
C ASN A 16 -1.79 5.54 10.20
N PHE A 17 -2.15 6.77 9.83
CA PHE A 17 -2.49 7.80 10.80
C PHE A 17 -3.71 7.47 11.65
N GLU A 18 -4.75 6.90 11.04
CA GLU A 18 -5.96 6.50 11.75
C GLU A 18 -5.65 5.47 12.83
N TYR A 19 -4.86 4.46 12.50
CA TYR A 19 -4.47 3.41 13.44
C TYR A 19 -3.60 3.94 14.58
N VAL A 20 -2.63 4.80 14.29
CA VAL A 20 -1.80 5.44 15.31
C VAL A 20 -2.63 6.34 16.20
N TYR A 21 -3.51 7.16 15.63
CA TYR A 21 -4.40 8.05 16.37
C TYR A 21 -5.35 7.30 17.30
N ASN A 22 -6.00 6.26 16.78
CA ASN A 22 -6.93 5.44 17.58
C ASN A 22 -6.19 4.74 18.73
N GLU A 23 -4.97 4.27 18.50
CA GLU A 23 -4.16 3.67 19.54
C GLU A 23 -3.73 4.70 20.61
N MET A 24 -3.41 5.93 20.22
CA MET A 24 -3.15 7.02 21.16
C MET A 24 -4.36 7.29 22.05
N LEU A 25 -5.57 7.32 21.48
CA LEU A 25 -6.81 7.46 22.25
C LEU A 25 -7.04 6.28 23.19
N ARG A 26 -6.81 5.07 22.73
CA ARG A 26 -6.93 3.85 23.55
C ARG A 26 -6.01 3.89 24.78
N GLN A 27 -4.85 4.51 24.65
CA GLN A 27 -3.88 4.68 25.76
C GLN A 27 -4.09 6.00 26.52
N ASN A 28 -5.19 6.74 26.31
CA ASN A 28 -5.51 8.01 26.95
C ASN A 28 -4.41 9.08 26.79
N LEU A 29 -3.68 9.05 25.66
CA LEU A 29 -2.62 10.00 25.40
C LEU A 29 -3.14 11.40 25.00
N ASP A 30 -4.40 11.51 24.59
CA ASP A 30 -5.09 12.78 24.35
C ASP A 30 -5.28 13.62 25.62
N GLU A 31 -5.21 13.01 26.80
CA GLU A 31 -5.16 13.73 28.07
C GLU A 31 -3.81 14.42 28.32
N LYS A 32 -2.73 13.88 27.77
CA LYS A 32 -1.35 14.37 27.95
C LYS A 32 -0.88 15.25 26.79
N TYR A 33 -1.37 14.98 25.57
CA TYR A 33 -0.94 15.61 24.33
C TYR A 33 -2.09 16.27 23.62
N LYS A 34 -1.90 17.52 23.18
CA LYS A 34 -2.83 18.14 22.24
C LYS A 34 -2.55 17.63 20.85
N ILE A 35 -3.52 16.92 20.28
CA ILE A 35 -3.39 16.30 18.95
C ILE A 35 -4.04 17.22 17.92
N HIS A 36 -3.29 17.54 16.87
CA HIS A 36 -3.74 18.33 15.74
C HIS A 36 -3.58 17.55 14.44
N CYS A 37 -4.51 17.80 13.50
CA CYS A 37 -4.49 17.23 12.16
C CYS A 37 -4.57 18.36 11.14
N LEU A 38 -3.61 18.40 10.21
CA LEU A 38 -3.60 19.35 9.09
C LEU A 38 -3.25 18.62 7.80
N PHE A 39 -4.21 18.52 6.90
CA PHE A 39 -4.12 17.74 5.68
C PHE A 39 -4.35 18.58 4.43
N LYS A 40 -3.78 18.13 3.30
CA LYS A 40 -4.15 18.53 1.95
C LYS A 40 -4.50 17.26 1.15
N SER A 41 -5.55 17.33 0.36
CA SER A 41 -6.00 16.19 -0.47
C SER A 41 -4.97 15.72 -1.50
N ASN A 42 -4.12 16.64 -1.97
CA ASN A 42 -3.01 16.37 -2.87
C ASN A 42 -1.96 17.49 -2.78
N ILE A 43 -0.78 17.22 -3.31
CA ILE A 43 0.37 18.14 -3.24
C ILE A 43 0.10 19.50 -3.92
N SER A 44 -0.74 19.52 -4.95
CA SER A 44 -1.12 20.73 -5.69
C SER A 44 -2.24 21.53 -5.04
N ALA A 45 -2.96 20.94 -4.08
CA ALA A 45 -4.02 21.65 -3.37
C ALA A 45 -3.45 22.81 -2.55
N ARG A 46 -4.24 23.87 -2.46
CA ARG A 46 -3.87 25.06 -1.66
C ARG A 46 -4.47 24.95 -0.27
N ARG A 47 -3.68 25.33 0.75
CA ARG A 47 -4.21 25.49 2.10
C ARG A 47 -5.15 26.70 2.13
N ASN A 48 -6.22 26.61 2.94
CA ASN A 48 -7.06 27.75 3.20
C ASN A 48 -6.29 28.85 3.95
N PHE A 49 -6.88 30.05 4.07
CA PHE A 49 -6.20 31.20 4.66
C PHE A 49 -5.78 30.93 6.12
N ILE A 50 -6.62 30.31 6.90
CA ILE A 50 -6.36 30.03 8.33
C ILE A 50 -5.21 29.00 8.45
N ASP A 51 -5.22 27.94 7.65
CA ASP A 51 -4.22 26.89 7.70
C ASP A 51 -2.84 27.35 7.21
N LYS A 52 -2.78 28.41 6.37
CA LYS A 52 -1.50 29.04 5.99
C LYS A 52 -0.74 29.61 7.19
N PHE A 53 -1.43 30.10 8.20
CA PHE A 53 -0.83 30.62 9.44
C PHE A 53 -0.73 29.54 10.51
N LYS A 54 -1.74 28.68 10.63
CA LYS A 54 -1.79 27.61 11.61
C LYS A 54 -0.70 26.55 11.39
N PHE A 55 -0.41 26.23 10.14
CA PHE A 55 0.56 25.18 9.80
C PHE A 55 1.99 25.52 10.27
N PRO A 56 2.59 26.68 9.92
CA PRO A 56 3.91 27.05 10.44
C PRO A 56 3.97 27.14 11.96
N TYR A 57 2.91 27.66 12.58
CA TYR A 57 2.80 27.72 14.04
C TYR A 57 2.85 26.33 14.67
N LEU A 58 2.08 25.36 14.15
CA LEU A 58 2.07 24.00 14.66
C LEU A 58 3.37 23.26 14.36
N LEU A 59 4.01 23.51 13.22
CA LEU A 59 5.34 22.95 12.93
C LEU A 59 6.38 23.39 13.97
N GLY A 60 6.35 24.66 14.36
CA GLY A 60 7.24 25.19 15.40
C GLY A 60 6.92 24.69 16.80
N LYS A 61 5.66 24.42 17.09
CA LYS A 61 5.18 24.06 18.43
C LYS A 61 5.18 22.56 18.70
N ALA A 62 4.90 21.72 17.70
CA ALA A 62 4.74 20.29 17.88
C ALA A 62 6.02 19.61 18.36
N ASP A 63 5.88 18.73 19.34
CA ASP A 63 6.97 17.87 19.82
C ASP A 63 7.12 16.63 18.96
N TYR A 64 6.00 16.14 18.41
CA TYR A 64 5.93 14.99 17.50
C TYR A 64 5.17 15.39 16.25
N ILE A 65 5.77 15.13 15.09
CA ILE A 65 5.18 15.40 13.77
C ILE A 65 5.16 14.09 12.99
N PHE A 66 3.96 13.60 12.70
CA PHE A 66 3.76 12.40 11.89
C PHE A 66 3.52 12.78 10.43
N VAL A 67 4.24 12.12 9.53
CA VAL A 67 4.07 12.22 8.08
C VAL A 67 4.00 10.83 7.47
N ASP A 68 3.28 10.69 6.37
CA ASP A 68 3.03 9.38 5.73
C ASP A 68 3.39 9.35 4.24
N ASP A 69 3.86 10.44 3.69
CA ASP A 69 4.22 10.58 2.30
C ASP A 69 5.22 11.72 2.12
N PHE A 70 5.52 12.05 0.87
CA PHE A 70 6.31 13.21 0.49
C PHE A 70 5.65 14.50 0.98
N HIS A 71 6.40 15.33 1.71
CA HIS A 71 5.91 16.56 2.31
C HIS A 71 6.92 17.71 2.19
N PRO A 72 6.95 18.43 1.05
CA PRO A 72 8.03 19.35 0.68
C PRO A 72 8.33 20.44 1.71
N LEU A 73 7.29 20.99 2.35
CA LEU A 73 7.48 22.07 3.32
C LEU A 73 8.30 21.66 4.55
N LEU A 74 8.27 20.38 4.94
CA LEU A 74 9.05 19.89 6.08
C LEU A 74 10.55 19.88 5.80
N TYR A 75 10.95 19.79 4.55
CA TYR A 75 12.35 19.62 4.18
C TYR A 75 13.14 20.92 4.19
N THR A 76 12.46 22.05 4.17
CA THR A 76 13.04 23.40 4.15
C THR A 76 13.06 24.09 5.51
N VAL A 77 12.40 23.50 6.51
CA VAL A 77 12.31 24.06 7.87
C VAL A 77 13.47 23.58 8.73
N ASN A 78 13.96 24.45 9.61
CA ASN A 78 14.91 24.08 10.64
C ASN A 78 14.15 23.76 11.94
N PHE A 79 14.12 22.49 12.31
CA PHE A 79 13.45 22.02 13.52
C PHE A 79 14.35 22.12 14.75
N ARG A 80 13.73 22.23 15.92
CA ARG A 80 14.44 22.12 17.20
C ARG A 80 14.93 20.66 17.38
N LYS A 81 16.07 20.49 18.04
CA LYS A 81 16.66 19.17 18.30
C LYS A 81 15.75 18.23 19.12
N SER A 82 14.80 18.81 19.87
CA SER A 82 13.84 18.06 20.68
C SER A 82 12.58 17.60 19.93
N GLN A 83 12.39 18.03 18.69
CA GLN A 83 11.24 17.63 17.89
C GLN A 83 11.52 16.30 17.20
N GLU A 84 10.52 15.43 17.20
CA GLU A 84 10.53 14.16 16.46
C GLU A 84 9.71 14.30 15.20
N ILE A 85 10.33 14.08 14.06
CA ILE A 85 9.67 14.07 12.75
C ILE A 85 9.66 12.62 12.25
N ILE A 86 8.47 12.02 12.23
CA ILE A 86 8.26 10.58 12.15
C ILE A 86 7.64 10.25 10.79
N GLN A 87 8.35 9.48 9.97
CA GLN A 87 7.82 8.96 8.71
C GLN A 87 7.21 7.58 8.95
N VAL A 88 5.90 7.46 8.75
CA VAL A 88 5.20 6.16 8.83
C VAL A 88 4.95 5.53 7.46
N TRP A 89 5.19 6.30 6.39
CA TRP A 89 5.01 5.90 5.00
C TRP A 89 3.60 5.33 4.72
N HIS A 90 3.42 4.75 3.55
CA HIS A 90 2.12 4.19 3.12
C HIS A 90 2.22 2.78 2.51
N ALA A 91 3.43 2.26 2.32
CA ALA A 91 3.67 0.90 1.83
C ALA A 91 4.15 0.00 2.98
N VAL A 92 3.86 -1.29 2.89
CA VAL A 92 4.31 -2.27 3.89
C VAL A 92 5.79 -2.53 3.75
N GLY A 93 6.26 -2.86 2.54
CA GLY A 93 7.64 -3.22 2.26
C GLY A 93 8.32 -2.27 1.29
N ALA A 94 9.58 -2.54 1.00
CA ALA A 94 10.39 -1.81 0.03
C ALA A 94 10.39 -2.58 -1.31
N PHE A 95 9.44 -2.29 -2.18
CA PHE A 95 9.26 -2.98 -3.46
C PHE A 95 9.88 -2.18 -4.61
N LYS A 96 9.28 -1.04 -4.98
CA LYS A 96 9.84 -0.11 -5.95
C LYS A 96 10.75 0.89 -5.26
N THR A 97 11.82 1.30 -5.94
CA THR A 97 12.73 2.32 -5.40
C THR A 97 12.03 3.67 -5.25
N VAL A 98 12.29 4.33 -4.14
CA VAL A 98 11.73 5.65 -3.79
C VAL A 98 12.82 6.58 -3.25
N GLY A 99 12.50 7.87 -3.13
CA GLY A 99 13.37 8.86 -2.50
C GLY A 99 14.78 8.89 -3.09
N TYR A 100 15.77 8.94 -2.24
CA TYR A 100 17.19 8.99 -2.64
C TYR A 100 17.71 7.73 -3.34
N SER A 101 17.04 6.60 -3.21
CA SER A 101 17.37 5.40 -4.01
C SER A 101 17.18 5.63 -5.51
N ARG A 102 16.49 6.69 -5.89
CA ARG A 102 16.30 7.14 -7.27
C ARG A 102 17.20 8.32 -7.66
N ALA A 103 18.12 8.76 -6.80
CA ALA A 103 18.99 9.90 -7.10
C ALA A 103 19.81 9.65 -8.37
N GLY A 104 19.83 10.64 -9.26
CA GLY A 104 20.49 10.55 -10.56
C GLY A 104 19.77 9.71 -11.62
N LYS A 105 18.61 9.14 -11.32
CA LYS A 105 17.76 8.39 -12.27
C LYS A 105 16.63 9.27 -12.80
N LYS A 106 16.08 8.91 -13.95
CA LYS A 106 14.97 9.65 -14.57
C LYS A 106 13.77 9.75 -13.59
N GLY A 107 13.33 10.97 -13.30
CA GLY A 107 12.25 11.24 -12.36
C GLY A 107 12.63 11.11 -10.88
N GLY A 108 13.90 10.87 -10.58
CA GLY A 108 14.43 10.88 -9.22
C GLY A 108 14.94 12.28 -8.79
N PRO A 109 15.22 12.46 -7.50
CA PRO A 109 15.80 13.71 -6.99
C PRO A 109 17.23 13.91 -7.46
N PHE A 110 17.70 15.15 -7.42
CA PHE A 110 19.12 15.43 -7.57
C PHE A 110 19.90 14.96 -6.32
N PHE A 111 21.18 14.63 -6.47
CA PHE A 111 22.03 14.17 -5.37
C PHE A 111 22.15 15.15 -4.21
N ASN A 112 22.00 16.45 -4.46
CA ASN A 112 22.03 17.52 -3.46
C ASN A 112 20.63 18.02 -3.07
N SER A 113 19.58 17.26 -3.39
CA SER A 113 18.21 17.61 -3.06
C SER A 113 17.99 17.62 -1.55
N VAL A 114 17.07 18.49 -1.10
CA VAL A 114 16.58 18.51 0.29
C VAL A 114 15.39 17.59 0.52
N ASN A 115 14.92 16.88 -0.50
CA ASN A 115 13.79 15.96 -0.38
C ASN A 115 14.07 14.91 0.71
N HIS A 116 13.05 14.61 1.49
CA HIS A 116 13.12 13.70 2.63
C HIS A 116 14.08 14.11 3.76
N ARG A 117 14.52 15.36 3.77
CA ARG A 117 15.30 15.90 4.88
C ARG A 117 14.43 16.02 6.15
N ASN A 118 15.10 15.97 7.31
CA ASN A 118 14.53 16.23 8.63
C ASN A 118 13.79 15.07 9.32
N TYR A 119 13.58 13.93 8.70
CA TYR A 119 13.04 12.80 9.44
C TYR A 119 14.00 12.37 10.56
N THR A 120 13.47 12.20 11.76
CA THR A 120 14.24 11.69 12.91
C THR A 120 14.05 10.19 13.11
N LYS A 121 12.90 9.67 12.72
CA LYS A 121 12.54 8.25 12.82
C LYS A 121 11.69 7.81 11.65
N ALA A 122 11.75 6.52 11.34
CA ALA A 122 10.79 5.84 10.48
C ALA A 122 10.39 4.51 11.11
N PHE A 123 9.17 4.07 10.82
CA PHE A 123 8.63 2.79 11.26
C PHE A 123 8.36 1.90 10.06
N VAL A 124 8.82 0.67 10.12
CA VAL A 124 8.79 -0.29 9.02
C VAL A 124 8.26 -1.65 9.45
N SER A 125 7.95 -2.50 8.47
CA SER A 125 7.37 -3.82 8.70
C SER A 125 8.37 -4.83 9.26
N SER A 126 9.60 -4.84 8.75
CA SER A 126 10.64 -5.79 9.18
C SER A 126 12.05 -5.22 9.06
N GLU A 127 13.01 -5.92 9.65
CA GLU A 127 14.43 -5.57 9.53
C GLU A 127 14.92 -5.54 8.08
N THR A 128 14.31 -6.33 7.21
CA THR A 128 14.64 -6.35 5.77
C THR A 128 14.49 -4.99 5.10
N ASP A 129 13.53 -4.19 5.58
CA ASP A 129 13.23 -2.87 5.02
C ASP A 129 14.19 -1.77 5.49
N ILE A 130 14.89 -1.98 6.59
CA ILE A 130 15.72 -0.95 7.23
C ILE A 130 16.77 -0.36 6.29
N PRO A 131 17.62 -1.14 5.60
CA PRO A 131 18.63 -0.58 4.71
C PRO A 131 18.02 0.22 3.55
N PHE A 132 16.91 -0.27 3.01
CA PHE A 132 16.24 0.37 1.86
C PHE A 132 15.62 1.71 2.24
N TYR A 133 14.94 1.79 3.37
CA TYR A 133 14.37 3.04 3.86
C TYR A 133 15.45 4.00 4.39
N GLY A 134 16.53 3.48 4.95
CA GLY A 134 17.70 4.27 5.31
C GLY A 134 18.28 5.03 4.11
N GLU A 135 18.45 4.34 2.99
CA GLU A 135 18.89 4.93 1.73
C GLU A 135 17.83 5.89 1.16
N ALA A 136 16.57 5.44 1.08
CA ALA A 136 15.49 6.21 0.47
C ALA A 136 15.25 7.56 1.15
N PHE A 137 15.32 7.61 2.46
CA PHE A 137 14.98 8.79 3.27
C PHE A 137 16.17 9.47 3.93
N GLY A 138 17.36 8.93 3.78
CA GLY A 138 18.55 9.48 4.42
C GLY A 138 18.52 9.40 5.95
N ILE A 139 17.81 8.44 6.52
CA ILE A 139 17.72 8.21 7.96
C ILE A 139 18.76 7.16 8.37
N LYS A 140 19.45 7.39 9.48
CA LYS A 140 20.34 6.39 10.06
C LYS A 140 19.55 5.13 10.41
N GLU A 141 20.08 3.97 10.06
CA GLU A 141 19.37 2.68 10.25
C GLU A 141 18.93 2.42 11.70
N GLN A 142 19.71 2.89 12.68
CA GLN A 142 19.39 2.79 14.11
C GLN A 142 18.11 3.56 14.51
N ASN A 143 17.66 4.50 13.68
CA ASN A 143 16.45 5.30 13.87
C ASN A 143 15.27 4.77 13.05
N ILE A 144 15.42 3.64 12.40
CA ILE A 144 14.36 2.94 11.67
C ILE A 144 13.93 1.74 12.49
N ILE A 145 12.68 1.74 12.92
CA ILE A 145 12.18 0.82 13.95
C ILE A 145 11.21 -0.19 13.31
N PRO A 146 11.50 -1.49 13.38
CA PRO A 146 10.64 -2.52 12.78
C PRO A 146 9.51 -2.94 13.73
N THR A 147 8.54 -2.06 13.93
CA THR A 147 7.36 -2.30 14.78
C THR A 147 6.23 -3.04 14.07
N GLY A 148 6.30 -3.14 12.76
CA GLY A 148 5.19 -3.43 11.89
C GLY A 148 4.50 -2.15 11.41
N VAL A 149 3.64 -2.28 10.41
CA VAL A 149 2.91 -1.16 9.80
C VAL A 149 1.51 -1.07 10.40
N PRO A 150 1.13 0.07 11.01
CA PRO A 150 -0.11 0.18 11.79
C PRO A 150 -1.37 -0.27 11.06
N ARG A 151 -1.58 0.15 9.81
CA ARG A 151 -2.78 -0.18 9.04
C ARG A 151 -2.93 -1.67 8.72
N THR A 152 -1.88 -2.45 8.87
CA THR A 152 -1.95 -3.92 8.67
C THR A 152 -2.52 -4.68 9.86
N ASP A 153 -2.73 -4.02 10.99
CA ASP A 153 -3.23 -4.67 12.20
C ASP A 153 -4.58 -5.37 11.97
N THR A 154 -5.48 -4.79 11.17
CA THR A 154 -6.78 -5.38 10.85
C THR A 154 -6.70 -6.66 10.02
N LEU A 155 -5.62 -6.87 9.27
CA LEU A 155 -5.40 -8.10 8.50
C LEU A 155 -5.24 -9.34 9.40
N PHE A 156 -4.87 -9.14 10.66
CA PHE A 156 -4.70 -10.19 11.67
C PHE A 156 -5.88 -10.27 12.65
N ASP A 157 -6.90 -9.42 12.50
CA ASP A 157 -8.08 -9.39 13.36
C ASP A 157 -9.18 -10.31 12.82
N LYS A 158 -9.43 -11.42 13.50
CA LYS A 158 -10.44 -12.40 13.10
C LYS A 158 -11.88 -11.89 13.21
N ASN A 159 -12.15 -10.99 14.14
CA ASN A 159 -13.47 -10.38 14.28
C ASN A 159 -13.74 -9.41 13.12
N TYR A 160 -12.73 -8.61 12.78
CA TYR A 160 -12.78 -7.73 11.62
C TYR A 160 -12.98 -8.53 10.33
N GLU A 161 -12.23 -9.61 10.13
CA GLU A 161 -12.38 -10.52 8.97
C GLU A 161 -13.82 -11.01 8.83
N GLN A 162 -14.41 -11.52 9.91
CA GLN A 162 -15.79 -12.03 9.89
C GLN A 162 -16.81 -10.93 9.55
N GLN A 163 -16.61 -9.73 10.06
CA GLN A 163 -17.47 -8.59 9.77
C GLN A 163 -17.36 -8.21 8.28
N ILE A 164 -16.15 -8.01 7.79
CA ILE A 164 -15.90 -7.58 6.40
C ILE A 164 -16.40 -8.62 5.39
N VAL A 165 -16.18 -9.91 5.64
CA VAL A 165 -16.69 -10.96 4.75
C VAL A 165 -18.21 -10.86 4.61
N ARG A 166 -18.94 -10.69 5.71
CA ARG A 166 -20.40 -10.52 5.67
C ARG A 166 -20.82 -9.25 4.92
N GLU A 167 -20.18 -8.12 5.20
CA GLU A 167 -20.47 -6.86 4.51
C GLU A 167 -20.19 -6.96 2.99
N MET A 168 -19.10 -7.60 2.61
CA MET A 168 -18.75 -7.80 1.21
C MET A 168 -19.73 -8.73 0.48
N GLU A 169 -20.22 -9.77 1.14
CA GLU A 169 -21.27 -10.65 0.59
C GLU A 169 -22.62 -9.94 0.42
N GLU A 170 -22.92 -8.96 1.24
CA GLU A 170 -24.12 -8.12 1.09
C GLU A 170 -23.96 -7.13 -0.09
N VAL A 171 -22.82 -6.50 -0.22
CA VAL A 171 -22.52 -5.54 -1.29
C VAL A 171 -22.33 -6.23 -2.65
N LEU A 172 -21.73 -7.42 -2.64
CA LEU A 172 -21.43 -8.24 -3.81
C LEU A 172 -22.06 -9.64 -3.69
N PRO A 173 -23.39 -9.78 -3.82
CA PRO A 173 -24.05 -11.09 -3.64
C PRO A 173 -23.53 -12.17 -4.60
N ILE A 174 -22.96 -11.77 -5.73
CA ILE A 174 -22.39 -12.68 -6.74
C ILE A 174 -21.26 -13.55 -6.21
N ILE A 175 -20.55 -13.13 -5.13
CA ILE A 175 -19.42 -13.89 -4.59
C ILE A 175 -19.82 -15.04 -3.67
N LYS A 176 -21.08 -15.08 -3.21
CA LYS A 176 -21.53 -16.11 -2.27
C LYS A 176 -21.37 -17.52 -2.83
N GLY A 177 -20.62 -18.35 -2.09
CA GLY A 177 -20.38 -19.75 -2.47
C GLY A 177 -19.51 -19.93 -3.70
N LYS A 178 -18.80 -18.91 -4.14
CA LYS A 178 -17.94 -18.95 -5.33
C LYS A 178 -16.49 -18.71 -4.98
N LYS A 179 -15.60 -19.25 -5.81
CA LYS A 179 -14.18 -18.91 -5.79
C LYS A 179 -14.02 -17.50 -6.34
N VAL A 180 -13.34 -16.63 -5.59
CA VAL A 180 -13.12 -15.23 -5.94
C VAL A 180 -11.70 -15.03 -6.44
N VAL A 181 -11.57 -14.59 -7.68
CA VAL A 181 -10.30 -14.17 -8.28
C VAL A 181 -10.28 -12.65 -8.34
N LEU A 182 -9.30 -12.02 -7.72
CA LEU A 182 -9.08 -10.58 -7.81
C LEU A 182 -8.01 -10.28 -8.86
N PHE A 183 -8.39 -9.54 -9.88
CA PHE A 183 -7.49 -9.03 -10.91
C PHE A 183 -7.19 -7.56 -10.62
N ALA A 184 -6.01 -7.29 -10.04
CA ALA A 184 -5.63 -5.97 -9.55
C ALA A 184 -4.23 -5.57 -10.06
N PRO A 185 -4.11 -5.17 -11.33
CA PRO A 185 -2.83 -4.78 -11.90
C PRO A 185 -2.49 -3.34 -11.57
N THR A 186 -1.21 -2.99 -11.75
CA THR A 186 -0.78 -1.59 -11.81
C THR A 186 -1.15 -0.95 -13.16
N PHE A 187 -1.28 0.37 -13.17
CA PHE A 187 -1.48 1.10 -14.42
C PHE A 187 -0.19 1.16 -15.24
N ARG A 188 -0.35 1.41 -16.53
CA ARG A 188 0.74 1.73 -17.47
C ARG A 188 0.70 3.22 -17.80
N GLY A 189 1.80 3.75 -18.30
CA GLY A 189 1.95 5.17 -18.61
C GLY A 189 2.77 5.93 -17.55
N ASN A 190 3.00 7.20 -17.82
CA ASN A 190 3.85 8.09 -17.00
C ASN A 190 2.99 8.98 -16.09
N GLY A 191 2.50 8.41 -14.99
CA GLY A 191 1.72 9.15 -14.00
C GLY A 191 0.25 9.35 -14.37
N HIS A 192 -0.41 10.25 -13.65
CA HIS A 192 -1.85 10.44 -13.68
C HIS A 192 -2.43 10.76 -15.08
N HIS A 193 -1.70 11.52 -15.89
CA HIS A 193 -2.25 12.01 -17.18
C HIS A 193 -2.31 10.95 -18.28
N THR A 194 -1.42 9.97 -18.24
CA THR A 194 -1.29 8.93 -19.25
C THR A 194 -1.64 7.53 -18.74
N ALA A 195 -2.10 7.44 -17.48
CA ALA A 195 -2.42 6.18 -16.85
C ALA A 195 -3.52 5.42 -17.60
N HIS A 196 -3.22 4.19 -17.97
CA HIS A 196 -4.11 3.28 -18.66
C HIS A 196 -3.79 1.83 -18.35
N TYR A 197 -4.69 0.92 -18.72
CA TYR A 197 -4.41 -0.51 -18.75
C TYR A 197 -4.77 -1.10 -20.12
N PRO A 198 -3.91 -1.95 -20.71
CA PRO A 198 -4.16 -2.54 -22.02
C PRO A 198 -5.13 -3.74 -21.90
N PHE A 199 -6.44 -3.48 -21.83
CA PHE A 199 -7.46 -4.52 -21.66
C PHE A 199 -7.50 -5.57 -22.76
N PHE A 200 -6.92 -5.29 -23.95
CA PHE A 200 -6.77 -6.28 -25.02
C PHE A 200 -5.81 -7.45 -24.63
N LYS A 201 -5.04 -7.29 -23.55
CA LYS A 201 -4.23 -8.37 -22.97
C LYS A 201 -5.06 -9.38 -22.16
N ILE A 202 -6.35 -9.15 -22.00
CA ILE A 202 -7.29 -10.06 -21.31
C ILE A 202 -8.18 -10.71 -22.36
N ASP A 203 -8.16 -12.03 -22.44
CA ASP A 203 -9.12 -12.83 -23.20
C ASP A 203 -10.33 -13.15 -22.32
N PHE A 204 -11.37 -12.33 -22.41
CA PHE A 204 -12.56 -12.46 -21.57
C PHE A 204 -13.31 -13.79 -21.79
N ALA A 205 -13.33 -14.29 -23.02
CA ALA A 205 -13.98 -15.57 -23.32
C ALA A 205 -13.32 -16.74 -22.57
N ARG A 206 -11.99 -16.79 -22.58
CA ARG A 206 -11.23 -17.82 -21.87
C ARG A 206 -11.32 -17.66 -20.35
N PHE A 207 -11.33 -16.43 -19.88
CA PHE A 207 -11.51 -16.15 -18.45
C PHE A 207 -12.91 -16.54 -17.97
N ALA A 208 -13.94 -16.27 -18.77
CA ALA A 208 -15.32 -16.70 -18.48
C ALA A 208 -15.46 -18.23 -18.48
N ARG A 209 -14.78 -18.93 -19.39
CA ARG A 209 -14.73 -20.41 -19.40
C ARG A 209 -14.16 -20.91 -18.07
N TYR A 210 -13.03 -20.38 -17.64
CA TYR A 210 -12.45 -20.74 -16.33
C TYR A 210 -13.45 -20.55 -15.19
N CYS A 211 -14.11 -19.39 -15.15
CA CYS A 211 -15.12 -19.09 -14.11
C CYS A 211 -16.26 -20.08 -14.12
N ARG A 212 -16.79 -20.41 -15.29
CA ARG A 212 -17.88 -21.39 -15.44
C ARG A 212 -17.47 -22.79 -14.96
N GLU A 213 -16.27 -23.25 -15.33
CA GLU A 213 -15.78 -24.59 -15.01
C GLU A 213 -15.39 -24.73 -13.53
N ASN A 214 -15.04 -23.65 -12.85
CA ASN A 214 -14.54 -23.64 -11.47
C ASN A 214 -15.49 -22.98 -10.46
N ASN A 215 -16.72 -22.67 -10.85
CA ASN A 215 -17.65 -21.91 -10.01
C ASN A 215 -17.00 -20.65 -9.41
N ALA A 216 -16.38 -19.87 -10.27
CA ALA A 216 -15.60 -18.70 -9.89
C ALA A 216 -16.18 -17.41 -10.43
N VAL A 217 -15.79 -16.30 -9.81
CA VAL A 217 -16.01 -14.93 -10.29
C VAL A 217 -14.69 -14.18 -10.30
N VAL A 218 -14.54 -13.22 -11.22
CA VAL A 218 -13.39 -12.32 -11.26
C VAL A 218 -13.84 -10.91 -10.87
N LEU A 219 -13.19 -10.36 -9.87
CA LEU A 219 -13.31 -8.95 -9.49
C LEU A 219 -12.15 -8.19 -10.12
N PHE A 220 -12.47 -7.16 -10.89
CA PHE A 220 -11.47 -6.27 -11.51
C PHE A 220 -11.32 -5.02 -10.67
N LYS A 221 -10.12 -4.80 -10.15
CA LYS A 221 -9.77 -3.61 -9.36
C LYS A 221 -8.67 -2.83 -10.09
N MET A 222 -9.07 -1.87 -10.92
CA MET A 222 -8.14 -0.99 -11.61
C MET A 222 -7.71 0.15 -10.70
N HIS A 223 -6.48 0.65 -10.92
CA HIS A 223 -5.99 1.82 -10.21
C HIS A 223 -6.86 3.05 -10.54
N PRO A 224 -7.12 3.94 -9.56
CA PRO A 224 -7.96 5.13 -9.78
C PRO A 224 -7.50 6.06 -10.91
N PHE A 225 -6.21 6.02 -11.26
CA PHE A 225 -5.66 6.83 -12.36
C PHE A 225 -6.01 6.31 -13.74
N VAL A 226 -6.43 5.05 -13.88
CA VAL A 226 -6.78 4.44 -15.19
C VAL A 226 -7.99 5.14 -15.79
N LYS A 227 -7.80 5.76 -16.95
CA LYS A 227 -8.82 6.55 -17.63
C LYS A 227 -9.65 5.73 -18.63
N ASN A 228 -9.05 4.75 -19.28
CA ASN A 228 -9.77 3.82 -20.13
C ASN A 228 -10.52 2.82 -19.26
N ARG A 229 -11.84 2.93 -19.24
CA ARG A 229 -12.67 2.07 -18.38
C ARG A 229 -12.78 0.67 -18.93
N LEU A 230 -12.79 -0.31 -18.01
CA LEU A 230 -13.11 -1.69 -18.33
C LEU A 230 -14.55 -1.77 -18.88
N ARG A 231 -14.72 -2.49 -19.98
CA ARG A 231 -16.04 -2.79 -20.55
C ARG A 231 -16.25 -4.30 -20.50
N ILE A 232 -17.15 -4.73 -19.64
CA ILE A 232 -17.52 -6.14 -19.50
C ILE A 232 -18.62 -6.44 -20.53
N PRO A 233 -18.40 -7.41 -21.45
CA PRO A 233 -19.45 -7.87 -22.34
C PRO A 233 -20.64 -8.44 -21.57
N ARG A 234 -21.87 -8.14 -22.03
CA ARG A 234 -23.11 -8.59 -21.34
C ARG A 234 -23.17 -10.09 -21.09
N GLU A 235 -22.68 -10.88 -22.03
CA GLU A 235 -22.64 -12.35 -21.95
C GLU A 235 -21.79 -12.86 -20.80
N TYR A 236 -20.90 -12.02 -20.22
CA TYR A 236 -19.98 -12.40 -19.14
C TYR A 236 -20.28 -11.70 -17.81
N GLU A 237 -21.32 -10.87 -17.72
CA GLU A 237 -21.69 -10.14 -16.49
C GLU A 237 -21.94 -11.05 -15.28
N GLN A 238 -22.30 -12.30 -15.52
CA GLN A 238 -22.45 -13.31 -14.47
C GLN A 238 -21.11 -13.80 -13.88
N TYR A 239 -19.97 -13.51 -14.50
CA TYR A 239 -18.65 -13.95 -14.06
C TYR A 239 -17.72 -12.81 -13.65
N PHE A 240 -17.97 -11.60 -14.10
CA PHE A 240 -17.08 -10.45 -13.96
C PHE A 240 -17.77 -9.28 -13.30
N VAL A 241 -17.07 -8.65 -12.34
CA VAL A 241 -17.53 -7.43 -11.67
C VAL A 241 -16.39 -6.42 -11.63
N ASP A 242 -16.65 -5.19 -12.04
CA ASP A 242 -15.74 -4.07 -11.85
C ASP A 242 -15.94 -3.48 -10.45
N VAL A 243 -14.94 -3.63 -9.58
CA VAL A 243 -14.90 -3.10 -8.21
C VAL A 243 -13.92 -1.94 -8.06
N SER A 244 -13.52 -1.33 -9.18
CA SER A 244 -12.52 -0.26 -9.19
C SER A 244 -12.93 0.96 -8.35
N ASP A 245 -14.22 1.23 -8.22
CA ASP A 245 -14.75 2.34 -7.42
C ASP A 245 -14.79 2.04 -5.90
N MET A 246 -14.58 0.80 -5.48
CA MET A 246 -14.47 0.47 -4.06
C MET A 246 -13.18 1.04 -3.48
N ARG A 247 -13.33 1.90 -2.46
CA ARG A 247 -12.21 2.67 -1.90
C ARG A 247 -11.18 1.79 -1.19
N GLU A 248 -11.65 0.87 -0.36
CA GLU A 248 -10.79 0.07 0.52
C GLU A 248 -10.42 -1.27 -0.14
N VAL A 249 -9.30 -1.29 -0.85
CA VAL A 249 -8.81 -2.51 -1.51
C VAL A 249 -8.51 -3.63 -0.51
N ASN A 250 -8.05 -3.29 0.69
CA ASN A 250 -7.73 -4.30 1.71
C ASN A 250 -8.96 -5.10 2.15
N ASP A 251 -10.16 -4.50 2.14
CA ASP A 251 -11.39 -5.22 2.45
C ASP A 251 -11.71 -6.30 1.41
N ILE A 252 -11.40 -6.03 0.14
CA ILE A 252 -11.57 -7.00 -0.95
C ILE A 252 -10.62 -8.20 -0.78
N LEU A 253 -9.45 -7.99 -0.17
CA LEU A 253 -8.49 -9.07 0.03
C LEU A 253 -9.02 -10.18 0.93
N PHE A 254 -9.86 -9.85 1.91
CA PHE A 254 -10.46 -10.86 2.82
C PHE A 254 -11.32 -11.88 2.09
N ILE A 255 -11.99 -11.48 1.01
CA ILE A 255 -12.87 -12.36 0.23
C ILE A 255 -12.17 -12.98 -0.99
N THR A 256 -10.91 -12.67 -1.22
CA THR A 256 -10.15 -13.10 -2.41
C THR A 256 -9.48 -14.45 -2.16
N ASP A 257 -9.73 -15.41 -3.04
CA ASP A 257 -9.08 -16.72 -2.98
C ASP A 257 -7.79 -16.76 -3.80
N ILE A 258 -7.75 -16.06 -4.92
CA ILE A 258 -6.58 -15.97 -5.81
C ILE A 258 -6.39 -14.52 -6.22
N LEU A 259 -5.18 -13.99 -6.00
CA LEU A 259 -4.80 -12.66 -6.51
C LEU A 259 -4.02 -12.80 -7.82
N ILE A 260 -4.47 -12.09 -8.85
CA ILE A 260 -3.70 -11.86 -10.07
C ILE A 260 -3.27 -10.40 -10.06
N SER A 261 -1.98 -10.16 -9.98
CA SER A 261 -1.42 -8.81 -9.99
C SER A 261 -0.17 -8.75 -10.88
N ASP A 262 0.62 -7.72 -10.75
CA ASP A 262 1.89 -7.57 -11.46
C ASP A 262 2.92 -6.84 -10.59
N TYR A 263 3.00 -5.52 -10.64
CA TYR A 263 4.04 -4.73 -9.96
C TYR A 263 3.49 -3.94 -8.76
N SER A 264 2.42 -4.42 -8.16
CA SER A 264 1.75 -3.76 -7.04
C SER A 264 2.31 -4.21 -5.68
N SER A 265 2.45 -3.26 -4.76
CA SER A 265 2.77 -3.56 -3.36
C SER A 265 1.64 -4.27 -2.59
N LEU A 266 0.47 -4.42 -3.19
CA LEU A 266 -0.67 -5.16 -2.62
C LEU A 266 -0.33 -6.61 -2.25
N VAL A 267 0.68 -7.17 -2.89
CA VAL A 267 1.16 -8.54 -2.62
C VAL A 267 1.65 -8.74 -1.19
N TYR A 268 2.15 -7.69 -0.53
CA TYR A 268 2.54 -7.78 0.88
C TYR A 268 1.34 -8.06 1.78
N GLU A 269 0.28 -7.28 1.65
CA GLU A 269 -0.94 -7.45 2.45
C GLU A 269 -1.62 -8.78 2.14
N PHE A 270 -1.71 -9.15 0.87
CA PHE A 270 -2.33 -10.41 0.48
C PHE A 270 -1.57 -11.64 0.98
N ALA A 271 -0.26 -11.57 1.11
CA ALA A 271 0.57 -12.65 1.66
C ALA A 271 0.14 -13.06 3.09
N VAL A 272 -0.45 -12.15 3.87
CA VAL A 272 -0.97 -12.42 5.22
C VAL A 272 -2.00 -13.56 5.21
N PHE A 273 -2.79 -13.67 4.15
CA PHE A 273 -3.82 -14.70 4.02
C PHE A 273 -3.28 -16.07 3.60
N LYS A 274 -2.00 -16.15 3.20
CA LYS A 274 -1.34 -17.39 2.74
C LYS A 274 -2.08 -18.07 1.59
N ARG A 275 -2.64 -17.26 0.68
CA ARG A 275 -3.41 -17.70 -0.48
C ARG A 275 -2.62 -17.50 -1.77
N PRO A 276 -3.00 -18.20 -2.87
CA PRO A 276 -2.27 -18.14 -4.13
C PRO A 276 -2.24 -16.77 -4.79
N MET A 277 -1.08 -16.46 -5.39
CA MET A 277 -0.88 -15.30 -6.24
C MET A 277 -0.30 -15.69 -7.59
N LEU A 278 -0.77 -15.04 -8.65
CA LEU A 278 -0.19 -15.10 -9.99
C LEU A 278 0.24 -13.69 -10.42
N PHE A 279 1.37 -13.60 -11.08
CA PHE A 279 1.95 -12.34 -11.53
C PHE A 279 1.90 -12.28 -13.06
N TYR A 280 0.90 -11.58 -13.58
CA TYR A 280 0.71 -11.39 -15.01
C TYR A 280 1.55 -10.21 -15.49
N ALA A 281 2.81 -10.50 -15.80
CA ALA A 281 3.84 -9.53 -16.14
C ALA A 281 4.21 -9.61 -17.62
N PHE A 282 3.26 -9.34 -18.53
CA PHE A 282 3.43 -9.46 -19.97
C PHE A 282 4.46 -8.49 -20.55
N ASP A 283 4.81 -7.45 -19.81
CA ASP A 283 5.75 -6.39 -20.20
C ASP A 283 6.92 -6.26 -19.19
N LEU A 284 7.33 -7.35 -18.60
CA LEU A 284 8.30 -7.36 -17.49
C LEU A 284 9.61 -6.62 -17.83
N GLU A 285 10.21 -6.90 -18.98
CA GLU A 285 11.47 -6.28 -19.38
C GLU A 285 11.35 -4.76 -19.54
N ASP A 286 10.30 -4.29 -20.18
CA ASP A 286 10.03 -2.87 -20.37
C ASP A 286 9.73 -2.18 -19.04
N TYR A 287 9.00 -2.86 -18.15
CA TYR A 287 8.64 -2.30 -16.86
C TYR A 287 9.88 -2.15 -15.94
N ILE A 288 10.75 -3.15 -15.88
CA ILE A 288 11.99 -3.10 -15.11
C ILE A 288 12.91 -1.97 -15.62
N THR A 289 12.98 -1.76 -16.93
CA THR A 289 13.77 -0.68 -17.54
C THR A 289 13.26 0.70 -17.14
N SER A 290 11.94 0.86 -16.98
CA SER A 290 11.32 2.15 -16.62
C SER A 290 11.18 2.37 -15.12
N ARG A 291 11.13 1.31 -14.33
CA ARG A 291 10.93 1.32 -12.87
C ARG A 291 11.89 0.34 -12.21
N ASP A 292 12.66 0.84 -11.25
CA ASP A 292 13.56 -0.01 -10.48
C ASP A 292 12.87 -0.67 -9.30
N PHE A 293 13.32 -1.88 -8.99
CA PHE A 293 12.97 -2.62 -7.78
C PHE A 293 14.19 -2.70 -6.85
N TYR A 294 13.96 -2.76 -5.55
CA TYR A 294 15.06 -2.97 -4.58
C TYR A 294 15.68 -4.35 -4.68
N GLU A 295 14.88 -5.36 -5.02
CA GLU A 295 15.31 -6.74 -5.22
C GLU A 295 14.89 -7.22 -6.61
N PRO A 296 15.57 -8.22 -7.21
CA PRO A 296 15.20 -8.75 -8.51
C PRO A 296 13.75 -9.28 -8.51
N TYR A 297 12.90 -8.73 -9.35
CA TYR A 297 11.47 -9.06 -9.42
C TYR A 297 11.20 -10.57 -9.53
N GLU A 298 11.95 -11.25 -10.39
CA GLU A 298 11.71 -12.66 -10.74
C GLU A 298 11.92 -13.62 -9.55
N THR A 299 12.79 -13.27 -8.62
CA THR A 299 13.07 -14.07 -7.43
C THR A 299 12.34 -13.56 -6.20
N PHE A 300 11.82 -12.34 -6.27
CA PHE A 300 11.22 -11.63 -5.14
C PHE A 300 9.74 -11.97 -4.95
N VAL A 301 8.96 -12.01 -6.04
CA VAL A 301 7.50 -12.14 -5.94
C VAL A 301 7.08 -13.52 -5.42
N PRO A 302 6.04 -13.58 -4.55
CA PRO A 302 5.64 -14.81 -3.86
C PRO A 302 4.65 -15.64 -4.66
N GLY A 303 4.91 -15.85 -5.94
CA GLY A 303 4.06 -16.66 -6.79
C GLY A 303 4.63 -16.81 -8.19
N LYS A 304 3.89 -17.51 -9.03
CA LYS A 304 4.31 -17.78 -10.40
C LYS A 304 4.15 -16.56 -11.30
N ILE A 305 5.20 -16.25 -12.05
CA ILE A 305 5.21 -15.21 -13.08
C ILE A 305 4.78 -15.82 -14.40
N VAL A 306 3.80 -15.19 -15.04
CA VAL A 306 3.32 -15.53 -16.38
C VAL A 306 3.37 -14.30 -17.28
N GLN A 307 3.77 -14.46 -18.53
CA GLN A 307 3.95 -13.36 -19.47
C GLN A 307 2.95 -13.34 -20.63
N SER A 308 2.07 -14.33 -20.67
CA SER A 308 0.97 -14.38 -21.65
C SER A 308 -0.34 -14.74 -20.95
N PHE A 309 -1.46 -14.37 -21.57
CA PHE A 309 -2.77 -14.75 -21.05
C PHE A 309 -3.00 -16.26 -21.17
N ASP A 310 -2.44 -16.91 -22.18
CA ASP A 310 -2.45 -18.36 -22.31
C ASP A 310 -1.81 -19.05 -21.09
N ASN A 311 -0.64 -18.58 -20.68
CA ASN A 311 0.06 -19.10 -19.52
C ASN A 311 -0.67 -18.77 -18.20
N LEU A 312 -1.32 -17.62 -18.12
CA LEU A 312 -2.16 -17.25 -16.99
C LEU A 312 -3.31 -18.25 -16.81
N ILE A 313 -4.06 -18.52 -17.86
CA ILE A 313 -5.18 -19.48 -17.82
C ILE A 313 -4.67 -20.90 -17.57
N THR A 314 -3.57 -21.32 -18.18
CA THR A 314 -2.97 -22.63 -17.92
C THR A 314 -2.58 -22.78 -16.45
N SER A 315 -2.00 -21.76 -15.84
CA SER A 315 -1.65 -21.77 -14.41
C SER A 315 -2.88 -21.85 -13.52
N LEU A 316 -3.95 -21.11 -13.85
CA LEU A 316 -5.23 -21.20 -13.14
C LEU A 316 -5.86 -22.59 -13.27
N ASP A 317 -5.90 -23.16 -14.47
CA ASP A 317 -6.49 -24.48 -14.74
C ASP A 317 -5.73 -25.60 -14.00
N ASN A 318 -4.41 -25.50 -13.89
CA ASN A 318 -3.55 -26.51 -13.25
C ASN A 318 -3.25 -26.21 -11.78
N GLU A 319 -3.79 -25.13 -11.23
CA GLU A 319 -3.49 -24.65 -9.88
C GLU A 319 -1.98 -24.52 -9.61
N ASP A 320 -1.23 -24.11 -10.65
CA ASP A 320 0.21 -23.93 -10.60
C ASP A 320 0.54 -22.49 -10.19
N TYR A 321 0.59 -22.25 -8.90
CA TYR A 321 0.78 -20.93 -8.30
C TYR A 321 2.15 -20.72 -7.67
N GLU A 322 2.96 -21.77 -7.54
CA GLU A 322 4.18 -21.77 -6.73
C GLU A 322 3.87 -21.27 -5.28
N LEU A 323 2.81 -21.81 -4.69
CA LEU A 323 2.26 -21.40 -3.39
C LEU A 323 3.29 -21.50 -2.24
N GLU A 324 4.27 -22.37 -2.36
CA GLU A 324 5.37 -22.53 -1.39
C GLU A 324 6.20 -21.26 -1.18
N LYS A 325 6.12 -20.31 -2.10
CA LYS A 325 6.83 -19.02 -1.99
C LYS A 325 6.16 -18.03 -1.02
N VAL A 326 4.88 -18.23 -0.67
CA VAL A 326 4.10 -17.24 0.09
C VAL A 326 4.55 -17.14 1.54
N GLU A 327 4.67 -18.24 2.27
CA GLU A 327 5.06 -18.20 3.69
C GLU A 327 6.47 -17.64 3.92
N PRO A 328 7.50 -18.03 3.17
CA PRO A 328 8.81 -17.41 3.30
C PRO A 328 8.81 -15.90 3.03
N PHE A 329 8.00 -15.45 2.06
CA PHE A 329 7.81 -14.03 1.77
C PHE A 329 7.14 -13.30 2.94
N LEU A 330 6.08 -13.86 3.51
CA LEU A 330 5.39 -13.31 4.67
C LEU A 330 6.34 -13.19 5.87
N ASP A 331 7.08 -14.24 6.19
CA ASP A 331 8.00 -14.25 7.32
C ASP A 331 9.16 -13.26 7.16
N LYS A 332 9.64 -13.06 5.92
CA LYS A 332 10.68 -12.09 5.61
C LYS A 332 10.20 -10.64 5.79
N HIS A 333 8.96 -10.34 5.35
CA HIS A 333 8.46 -8.96 5.25
C HIS A 333 7.58 -8.51 6.41
N PHE A 334 7.13 -9.43 7.26
CA PHE A 334 6.35 -9.15 8.45
C PHE A 334 7.07 -9.71 9.68
N LYS A 335 7.78 -8.86 10.39
CA LYS A 335 8.43 -9.25 11.66
C LYS A 335 7.41 -9.75 12.68
N TYR A 336 6.25 -9.11 12.74
CA TYR A 336 5.15 -9.43 13.63
C TYR A 336 3.89 -9.76 12.84
N GLN A 337 3.18 -10.79 13.27
CA GLN A 337 1.94 -11.26 12.65
C GLN A 337 0.82 -11.37 13.70
N ASP A 338 0.72 -10.35 14.55
CA ASP A 338 -0.13 -10.36 15.75
C ASP A 338 -1.16 -9.23 15.81
N GLY A 339 -1.18 -8.33 14.83
CA GLY A 339 -2.10 -7.20 14.79
C GLY A 339 -1.85 -6.12 15.84
N ARG A 340 -0.62 -6.01 16.37
CA ARG A 340 -0.24 -5.08 17.43
C ARG A 340 0.82 -4.05 17.02
N SER A 341 0.91 -3.76 15.74
CA SER A 341 1.91 -2.80 15.22
C SER A 341 1.68 -1.38 15.72
N SER A 342 0.43 -0.93 15.76
CA SER A 342 0.07 0.39 16.29
C SER A 342 0.45 0.53 17.76
N GLU A 343 0.19 -0.49 18.56
CA GLU A 343 0.56 -0.52 19.98
C GLU A 343 2.09 -0.41 20.17
N ARG A 344 2.87 -1.18 19.41
CA ARG A 344 4.34 -1.12 19.47
C ARG A 344 4.89 0.25 19.09
N LEU A 345 4.35 0.84 18.02
CA LEU A 345 4.76 2.16 17.55
C LEU A 345 4.47 3.23 18.61
N VAL A 346 3.25 3.29 19.12
CA VAL A 346 2.83 4.27 20.13
C VAL A 346 3.64 4.10 21.42
N ARG A 347 3.82 2.87 21.86
CA ARG A 347 4.63 2.57 23.07
C ARG A 347 6.09 2.97 22.87
N HIS A 348 6.67 2.75 21.70
CA HIS A 348 8.04 3.15 21.40
C HIS A 348 8.25 4.67 21.51
N LEU A 349 7.28 5.46 21.03
CA LEU A 349 7.41 6.93 21.00
C LEU A 349 7.05 7.61 22.32
N PHE A 350 6.00 7.15 22.97
CA PHE A 350 5.42 7.88 24.10
C PHE A 350 5.74 7.23 25.47
N GLY A 351 6.35 6.09 25.45
CA GLY A 351 6.76 5.35 26.64
C GLY A 351 5.59 4.95 27.54
N SER A 352 5.76 3.93 28.32
CA SER A 352 5.09 3.73 29.63
C SER A 352 5.62 2.51 30.31
#